data_8b5bfb7abd121e3ca802d710b04b42b5
#
_entry.id   8b5bfb7abd121e3ca802d710b04b42b5
#
_cell.length_a   1.000
_cell.length_b   1.000
_cell.length_c   1.000
_cell.angle_alpha   90.00
_cell.angle_beta   90.00
_cell.angle_gamma   90.00
#
_symmetry.space_group_name_H-M   'P 1'
#
loop_
_entity.id
_entity.type
_entity.pdbx_description
1 polymer ?
#
loop_
_entity_poly.entity_id
_entity_poly.type
_entity_poly.pdbx_seq_one_letter_code
_entity_poly.pdbx_strand_id
1 'polypeptide(L)'
;MKKTWTRNDIIEEVSNNVGLPLSESSIITEQIIEEILFSLEKGLDVKISSFGTFSIKNKRSRIGRNPKTGVEAHISARNVVTFNCSNILKAKFK
;
A
#
# COMPACT_ATOMS: atom_id res chain seq x y z
N MET A 1 14.90 -0.84 -18.44
CA MET A 1 13.96 0.21 -17.98
C MET A 1 12.86 -0.41 -17.14
N LYS A 2 12.63 0.11 -15.95
CA LYS A 2 11.54 -0.38 -15.09
C LYS A 2 10.21 0.15 -15.58
N LYS A 3 9.25 -0.77 -15.73
CA LYS A 3 7.87 -0.38 -15.99
C LYS A 3 7.16 -0.24 -14.64
N THR A 4 6.45 0.86 -14.48
CA THR A 4 5.55 1.03 -13.33
C THR A 4 4.15 0.66 -13.76
N TRP A 5 3.55 -0.30 -13.06
CA TRP A 5 2.17 -0.66 -13.30
C TRP A 5 1.24 0.35 -12.64
N THR A 6 0.41 0.97 -13.44
CA THR A 6 -0.58 1.93 -12.95
C THR A 6 -1.89 1.21 -12.68
N ARG A 7 -2.82 1.92 -12.04
CA ARG A 7 -4.18 1.40 -11.83
C ARG A 7 -4.84 0.97 -13.14
N ASN A 8 -4.65 1.76 -14.20
CA ASN A 8 -5.22 1.43 -15.52
C ASN A 8 -4.64 0.13 -16.07
N ASP A 9 -3.34 -0.09 -15.91
CA ASP A 9 -2.70 -1.34 -16.32
C ASP A 9 -3.31 -2.54 -15.62
N ILE A 10 -3.57 -2.42 -14.32
CA ILE A 10 -4.20 -3.48 -13.54
C ILE A 10 -5.62 -3.74 -14.03
N ILE A 11 -6.37 -2.69 -14.29
CA ILE A 11 -7.76 -2.81 -14.78
C ILE A 11 -7.79 -3.54 -16.12
N GLU A 12 -6.90 -3.19 -17.04
CA GLU A 12 -6.82 -3.86 -18.34
C GLU A 12 -6.49 -5.34 -18.18
N GLU A 13 -5.55 -5.66 -17.31
CA GLU A 13 -5.16 -7.04 -17.06
C GLU A 13 -6.29 -7.85 -16.44
N VAL A 14 -7.01 -7.26 -15.50
CA VAL A 14 -8.20 -7.89 -14.89
C VAL A 14 -9.25 -8.15 -15.96
N SER A 15 -9.51 -7.17 -16.81
CA SER A 15 -10.47 -7.31 -17.90
C SER A 15 -10.12 -8.48 -18.83
N ASN A 16 -8.84 -8.56 -19.21
CA ASN A 16 -8.36 -9.61 -20.12
C ASN A 16 -8.44 -11.00 -19.50
N ASN A 17 -8.11 -11.12 -18.22
CA ASN A 17 -8.06 -12.43 -17.56
C ASN A 17 -9.42 -12.92 -17.07
N VAL A 18 -10.29 -12.00 -16.67
CA VAL A 18 -11.62 -12.35 -16.14
C VAL A 18 -12.69 -12.37 -17.23
N GLY A 19 -12.44 -11.64 -18.33
CA GLY A 19 -13.40 -11.58 -19.43
C GLY A 19 -14.51 -10.59 -19.24
N LEU A 20 -14.35 -9.62 -18.33
CA LEU A 20 -15.33 -8.57 -18.10
C LEU A 20 -14.99 -7.34 -18.94
N PRO A 21 -16.01 -6.52 -19.28
CA PRO A 21 -15.76 -5.23 -19.92
C PRO A 21 -14.87 -4.34 -19.07
N LEU A 22 -14.14 -3.43 -19.70
CA LEU A 22 -13.25 -2.50 -18.98
C LEU A 22 -14.01 -1.68 -17.94
N SER A 23 -15.22 -1.25 -18.24
CA SER A 23 -16.02 -0.47 -17.29
C SER A 23 -16.31 -1.22 -15.99
N GLU A 24 -16.68 -2.50 -16.10
CA GLU A 24 -16.95 -3.31 -14.93
C GLU A 24 -15.67 -3.66 -14.18
N SER A 25 -14.59 -3.96 -14.90
CA SER A 25 -13.28 -4.25 -14.31
C SER A 25 -12.75 -3.05 -13.55
N SER A 26 -12.98 -1.84 -14.07
CA SER A 26 -12.61 -0.59 -13.40
C SER A 26 -13.32 -0.44 -12.07
N ILE A 27 -14.63 -0.66 -12.06
CA ILE A 27 -15.44 -0.54 -10.83
C ILE A 27 -14.96 -1.53 -9.77
N ILE A 28 -14.76 -2.78 -10.15
CA ILE A 28 -14.33 -3.82 -9.21
C ILE A 28 -12.95 -3.51 -8.65
N THR A 29 -12.01 -3.12 -9.50
CA THR A 29 -10.64 -2.81 -9.08
C THR A 29 -10.63 -1.63 -8.12
N GLU A 30 -11.38 -0.57 -8.42
CA GLU A 30 -11.47 0.59 -7.55
C GLU A 30 -12.12 0.26 -6.21
N GLN A 31 -13.16 -0.58 -6.21
CA GLN A 31 -13.79 -1.02 -4.97
C GLN A 31 -12.83 -1.78 -4.07
N ILE A 32 -12.01 -2.65 -4.64
CA ILE A 32 -11.01 -3.39 -3.87
C ILE A 32 -10.01 -2.43 -3.21
N ILE A 33 -9.49 -1.48 -3.99
CA ILE A 33 -8.53 -0.50 -3.48
C ILE A 33 -9.15 0.36 -2.39
N GLU A 34 -10.39 0.83 -2.59
CA GLU A 34 -11.09 1.64 -1.60
C GLU A 34 -11.37 0.89 -0.31
N GLU A 35 -11.72 -0.40 -0.38
CA GLU A 35 -11.91 -1.22 0.81
C GLU A 35 -10.62 -1.36 1.62
N ILE A 36 -9.49 -1.51 0.94
CA ILE A 36 -8.19 -1.56 1.62
C ILE A 36 -7.93 -0.24 2.33
N LEU A 37 -8.11 0.89 1.65
CA LEU A 37 -7.90 2.21 2.22
C LEU A 37 -8.84 2.48 3.39
N PHE A 38 -10.11 2.12 3.25
CA PHE A 38 -11.11 2.31 4.29
C PHE A 38 -10.77 1.53 5.56
N SER A 39 -10.33 0.28 5.40
CA SER A 39 -9.91 -0.54 6.54
C SER A 39 -8.70 0.06 7.24
N LEU A 40 -7.72 0.53 6.48
CA LEU A 40 -6.53 1.16 7.04
C LEU A 40 -6.86 2.47 7.76
N GLU A 41 -7.80 3.26 7.24
CA GLU A 41 -8.26 4.48 7.91
C GLU A 41 -8.88 4.20 9.27
N LYS A 42 -9.52 3.05 9.42
CA LYS A 42 -10.10 2.61 10.70
C LYS A 42 -9.06 2.03 11.66
N GLY A 43 -7.81 1.95 11.25
CA GLY A 43 -6.75 1.38 12.07
C GLY A 43 -6.67 -0.14 12.01
N LEU A 44 -7.28 -0.76 11.01
CA LEU A 44 -7.26 -2.20 10.83
C LEU A 44 -6.16 -2.61 9.87
N ASP A 45 -5.46 -3.69 10.20
CA ASP A 45 -4.48 -4.27 9.28
C ASP A 45 -5.21 -5.02 8.18
N VAL A 46 -4.64 -5.00 6.97
CA VAL A 46 -5.18 -5.74 5.83
C VAL A 46 -4.17 -6.78 5.39
N LYS A 47 -4.50 -8.03 5.55
CA LYS A 47 -3.65 -9.16 5.17
C LYS A 47 -4.19 -9.83 3.92
N ILE A 48 -3.33 -9.92 2.90
CA ILE A 48 -3.64 -10.63 1.66
C ILE A 48 -2.75 -11.86 1.61
N SER A 49 -3.36 -13.04 1.70
CA SER A 49 -2.62 -14.31 1.72
C SER A 49 -1.66 -14.42 0.54
N SER A 50 -0.46 -14.90 0.81
CA SER A 50 0.60 -15.10 -0.18
C SER A 50 1.17 -13.82 -0.79
N PHE A 51 0.62 -12.66 -0.46
CA PHE A 51 1.08 -11.38 -0.97
C PHE A 51 1.77 -10.55 0.12
N GLY A 52 1.05 -10.18 1.16
CA GLY A 52 1.62 -9.39 2.24
C GLY A 52 0.56 -8.78 3.14
N THR A 53 1.03 -7.94 4.05
CA THR A 53 0.17 -7.29 5.03
C THR A 53 0.43 -5.79 5.03
N PHE A 54 -0.65 -5.02 4.91
CA PHE A 54 -0.62 -3.58 5.15
C PHE A 54 -0.97 -3.35 6.61
N SER A 55 -0.09 -2.66 7.33
CA SER A 55 -0.28 -2.39 8.76
C SER A 55 -0.23 -0.91 9.04
N ILE A 56 -1.04 -0.48 10.01
CA ILE A 56 -0.98 0.88 10.53
C ILE A 56 -0.09 0.89 11.76
N LYS A 57 0.91 1.74 11.77
CA LYS A 57 1.78 1.96 12.93
C LYS A 57 1.61 3.37 13.44
N ASN A 58 1.44 3.49 14.74
CA ASN A 58 1.39 4.79 15.39
C ASN A 58 2.82 5.19 15.79
N LYS A 59 3.29 6.28 15.20
CA LYS A 59 4.61 6.83 15.52
C LYS A 59 4.44 7.93 16.57
N ARG A 60 5.16 7.79 17.67
CA ARG A 60 5.12 8.81 18.73
C ARG A 60 5.78 10.10 18.24
N SER A 61 5.38 11.23 18.83
CA SER A 61 6.09 12.47 18.61
C SER A 61 7.53 12.33 19.13
N ARG A 62 8.44 12.99 18.45
CA ARG A 62 9.85 12.96 18.80
C ARG A 62 10.54 14.22 18.35
N ILE A 63 11.73 14.46 18.87
CA ILE A 63 12.57 15.57 18.44
C ILE A 63 13.55 15.00 17.42
N GLY A 64 13.48 15.49 16.18
CA GLY A 64 14.42 15.16 15.15
C GLY A 64 15.51 16.22 15.07
N ARG A 65 16.63 15.88 14.47
CA ARG A 65 17.73 16.80 14.25
C ARG A 65 18.16 16.76 12.80
N ASN A 66 18.28 17.94 12.19
CA ASN A 66 18.80 18.04 10.83
C ASN A 66 20.32 17.81 10.87
N PRO A 67 20.83 16.76 10.22
CA PRO A 67 22.27 16.46 10.30
C PRO A 67 23.17 17.51 9.66
N LYS A 68 22.62 18.34 8.75
CA LYS A 68 23.41 19.40 8.10
C LYS A 68 23.52 20.66 8.94
N THR A 69 22.43 21.04 9.61
CA THR A 69 22.35 22.29 10.38
C THR A 69 22.44 22.07 11.87
N GLY A 70 22.23 20.88 12.35
CA GLY A 70 22.16 20.57 13.77
C GLY A 70 20.92 21.13 14.47
N VAL A 71 19.98 21.69 13.72
CA VAL A 71 18.78 22.27 14.28
C VAL A 71 17.79 21.17 14.64
N GLU A 72 17.26 21.25 15.87
CA GLU A 72 16.23 20.33 16.31
C GLU A 72 14.87 20.77 15.79
N ALA A 73 14.07 19.78 15.36
CA ALA A 73 12.71 20.02 14.90
C ALA A 73 11.77 19.00 15.55
N HIS A 74 10.62 19.46 15.99
CA HIS A 74 9.60 18.61 16.57
C HIS A 74 8.89 17.81 15.48
N ILE A 75 8.91 16.49 15.59
CA ILE A 75 8.17 15.60 14.68
C ILE A 75 6.93 15.13 15.40
N SER A 76 5.76 15.54 14.89
CA SER A 76 4.48 15.20 15.51
C SER A 76 4.18 13.72 15.47
N ALA A 77 3.38 13.25 16.41
CA ALA A 77 2.84 11.90 16.37
C ALA A 77 1.99 11.72 15.11
N ARG A 78 2.08 10.55 14.51
CA ARG A 78 1.35 10.26 13.27
C ARG A 78 1.13 8.77 13.11
N ASN A 79 0.15 8.43 12.27
CA ASN A 79 -0.07 7.06 11.84
C ASN A 79 0.57 6.89 10.46
N VAL A 80 1.28 5.80 10.27
CA VAL A 80 1.91 5.48 9.00
C VAL A 80 1.49 4.09 8.54
N VAL A 81 1.37 3.92 7.23
CA VAL A 81 1.07 2.63 6.63
C VAL A 81 2.39 1.97 6.24
N THR A 82 2.56 0.72 6.65
CA THR A 82 3.71 -0.08 6.24
C THR A 82 3.23 -1.33 5.53
N PHE A 83 4.02 -1.81 4.58
CA PHE A 83 3.73 -3.05 3.87
C PHE A 83 4.85 -4.05 4.11
N ASN A 84 4.46 -5.26 4.53
CA ASN A 84 5.39 -6.37 4.72
C ASN A 84 5.04 -7.48 3.75
N CYS A 85 5.99 -7.87 2.91
CA CYS A 85 5.79 -8.99 1.98
C CYS A 85 5.64 -10.31 2.74
N SER A 86 4.79 -11.19 2.23
CA SER A 86 4.69 -12.55 2.74
C SER A 86 5.98 -13.31 2.41
N ASN A 87 6.23 -14.39 3.14
CA ASN A 87 7.39 -15.24 2.87
C ASN A 87 7.31 -15.87 1.47
N ILE A 88 6.11 -16.19 1.03
CA ILE A 88 5.88 -16.74 -0.31
C ILE A 88 6.27 -15.73 -1.38
N LEU A 89 5.87 -14.46 -1.21
CA LEU A 89 6.23 -13.42 -2.16
C LEU A 89 7.74 -13.15 -2.15
N LYS A 90 8.36 -13.09 -0.98
CA LYS A 90 9.81 -12.88 -0.86
C LYS A 90 10.60 -13.97 -1.58
N ALA A 91 10.15 -15.22 -1.50
CA ALA A 91 10.83 -16.34 -2.14
C ALA A 91 10.88 -16.21 -3.65
N LYS A 92 9.93 -15.52 -4.26
CA LYS A 92 9.90 -15.33 -5.71
C LYS A 92 10.94 -14.33 -6.21
N PHE A 93 11.52 -13.53 -5.34
CA PHE A 93 12.45 -12.46 -5.71
C PHE A 93 13.90 -12.74 -5.29
N LYS A 94 14.21 -13.97 -5.00
CA LYS A 94 15.59 -14.38 -4.72
C LYS A 94 16.32 -14.68 -6.01
#